data_fabfc383ab7ccacccf626a4dc31492f0
#
_entry.id   fabfc383ab7ccacccf626a4dc31492f0
#
_cell.length_a   1.000
_cell.length_b   1.000
_cell.length_c   1.000
_cell.angle_alpha   90.00
_cell.angle_beta   90.00
_cell.angle_gamma   90.00
#
_symmetry.space_group_name_H-M   'P 1'
#
loop_
_entity.id
_entity.type
_entity.pdbx_description
1 polymer ?
#
loop_
_entity_poly.entity_id
_entity_poly.type
_entity_poly.pdbx_seq_one_letter_code
_entity_poly.pdbx_strand_id
1 'polypeptide(L)'
;PGLIPEGLSILAGAPKAGKSFFALAVCLSVAQGGMALSSIETEAGDVLLIALEDPMPRLQRRIDSLALGEAWPERLYVMNDCPRAHEGGIAFLDGWLEEHPGTRLVVIDTFQKFRKPQGRNSNAYEVDYEAAGGLKTVADRHNVGILVLHHTKKGETIDPLEGVSGTMGISGAADTT
;
A
#
# COMPACT_ATOMS: atom_id res chain seq x y z
N PRO A 1 -4.40 5.68 18.67
CA PRO A 1 -4.84 5.30 17.34
C PRO A 1 -3.82 5.78 16.33
N GLY A 2 -3.18 4.82 15.62
CA GLY A 2 -2.15 5.11 14.63
C GLY A 2 -2.72 5.68 13.35
N LEU A 3 -1.87 6.27 12.50
CA LEU A 3 -2.24 6.77 11.17
C LEU A 3 -2.66 5.62 10.24
N ILE A 4 -1.96 4.50 10.32
CA ILE A 4 -2.24 3.25 9.60
C ILE A 4 -2.32 2.16 10.67
N PRO A 5 -3.54 1.68 10.99
CA PRO A 5 -3.71 0.59 11.94
C PRO A 5 -3.29 -0.76 11.33
N GLU A 6 -3.17 -1.78 12.16
CA GLU A 6 -3.15 -3.17 11.72
C GLU A 6 -4.41 -3.46 10.88
N GLY A 7 -4.27 -4.34 9.89
CA GLY A 7 -5.33 -4.60 8.93
C GLY A 7 -5.11 -3.91 7.59
N LEU A 8 -6.16 -3.81 6.76
CA LEU A 8 -6.10 -3.24 5.41
C LEU A 8 -6.58 -1.78 5.41
N SER A 9 -5.69 -0.88 5.04
CA SER A 9 -5.96 0.55 4.84
C SER A 9 -5.87 0.93 3.37
N ILE A 10 -6.74 1.86 2.93
CA ILE A 10 -6.75 2.36 1.55
C ILE A 10 -6.44 3.86 1.54
N LEU A 11 -5.45 4.26 0.76
CA LEU A 11 -5.19 5.65 0.43
C LEU A 11 -5.66 5.93 -1.00
N ALA A 12 -6.85 6.49 -1.12
CA ALA A 12 -7.46 6.83 -2.40
C ALA A 12 -7.26 8.30 -2.77
N GLY A 13 -7.21 8.60 -4.06
CA GLY A 13 -7.13 9.98 -4.53
C GLY A 13 -6.74 10.10 -6.00
N ALA A 14 -6.88 11.31 -6.55
CA ALA A 14 -6.56 11.61 -7.94
C ALA A 14 -5.09 11.26 -8.30
N PRO A 15 -4.80 10.90 -9.56
CA PRO A 15 -3.42 10.79 -10.02
C PRO A 15 -2.63 12.07 -9.74
N LYS A 16 -1.36 11.92 -9.36
CA LYS A 16 -0.44 13.04 -9.03
C LYS A 16 -0.81 13.85 -7.76
N ALA A 17 -1.71 13.37 -6.92
CA ALA A 17 -2.06 14.01 -5.64
C ALA A 17 -1.00 13.83 -4.53
N GLY A 18 0.15 13.23 -4.80
CA GLY A 18 1.22 13.05 -3.81
C GLY A 18 1.15 11.75 -3.00
N LYS A 19 0.19 10.86 -3.26
CA LYS A 19 0.00 9.61 -2.49
C LYS A 19 1.27 8.78 -2.33
N SER A 20 2.02 8.55 -3.43
CA SER A 20 3.26 7.75 -3.40
C SER A 20 4.35 8.43 -2.56
N PHE A 21 4.45 9.76 -2.59
CA PHE A 21 5.38 10.50 -1.72
C PHE A 21 4.99 10.41 -0.25
N PHE A 22 3.70 10.56 0.04
CA PHE A 22 3.16 10.39 1.39
C PHE A 22 3.46 8.99 1.92
N ALA A 23 3.12 7.95 1.16
CA ALA A 23 3.34 6.56 1.55
C ALA A 23 4.83 6.26 1.77
N LEU A 24 5.69 6.78 0.89
CA LEU A 24 7.14 6.62 1.02
C LEU A 24 7.71 7.32 2.27
N ALA A 25 7.23 8.54 2.60
CA ALA A 25 7.61 9.23 3.82
C ALA A 25 7.19 8.44 5.07
N VAL A 26 6.00 7.83 5.07
CA VAL A 26 5.55 6.95 6.15
C VAL A 26 6.43 5.69 6.24
N CYS A 27 6.78 5.07 5.10
CA CYS A 27 7.69 3.91 5.06
C CYS A 27 9.02 4.23 5.74
N LEU A 28 9.63 5.37 5.39
CA LEU A 28 10.90 5.81 5.98
C LEU A 28 10.76 6.04 7.49
N SER A 29 9.68 6.70 7.92
CA SER A 29 9.45 6.97 9.34
C SER A 29 9.28 5.69 10.16
N VAL A 30 8.53 4.70 9.66
CA VAL A 30 8.35 3.39 10.33
C VAL A 30 9.66 2.60 10.33
N ALA A 31 10.39 2.57 9.22
CA ALA A 31 11.66 1.85 9.13
C ALA A 31 12.74 2.42 10.08
N GLN A 32 12.72 3.72 10.37
CA GLN A 32 13.63 4.42 11.27
C GLN A 32 13.15 4.45 12.74
N GLY A 33 11.83 4.31 12.97
CA GLY A 33 11.23 4.54 14.29
C GLY A 33 11.22 6.03 14.66
N GLY A 34 10.80 6.87 13.71
CA GLY A 34 10.76 8.32 13.85
C GLY A 34 9.35 8.90 13.88
N MET A 35 9.25 10.16 13.51
CA MET A 35 7.99 10.90 13.46
C MET A 35 7.45 10.93 12.03
N ALA A 36 6.31 10.29 11.78
CA ALA A 36 5.58 10.48 10.53
C ALA A 36 4.90 11.85 10.53
N LEU A 37 4.93 12.54 9.39
CA LEU A 37 4.32 13.86 9.21
C LEU A 37 4.73 14.88 10.31
N SER A 38 5.95 14.76 10.82
CA SER A 38 6.54 15.62 11.87
C SER A 38 5.80 15.63 13.23
N SER A 39 4.76 14.82 13.41
CA SER A 39 3.92 14.88 14.62
C SER A 39 3.38 13.52 15.11
N ILE A 40 3.47 12.47 14.29
CA ILE A 40 2.92 11.16 14.64
C ILE A 40 4.07 10.20 14.91
N GLU A 41 4.24 9.80 16.15
CA GLU A 41 5.24 8.82 16.56
C GLU A 41 4.96 7.47 15.89
N THR A 42 6.02 6.83 15.38
CA THR A 42 5.94 5.51 14.74
C THR A 42 6.76 4.49 15.53
N GLU A 43 6.25 3.28 15.64
CA GLU A 43 7.03 2.15 16.12
C GLU A 43 7.98 1.67 15.02
N ALA A 44 9.25 1.51 15.36
CA ALA A 44 10.24 0.97 14.42
C ALA A 44 9.95 -0.47 14.06
N GLY A 45 10.04 -0.80 12.78
CA GLY A 45 9.90 -2.18 12.30
C GLY A 45 10.24 -2.31 10.84
N ASP A 46 10.23 -3.53 10.34
CA ASP A 46 10.47 -3.79 8.94
C ASP A 46 9.31 -3.26 8.09
N VAL A 47 9.64 -2.71 6.94
CA VAL A 47 8.69 -2.14 5.99
C VAL A 47 8.93 -2.75 4.62
N LEU A 48 7.87 -3.28 3.99
CA LEU A 48 7.90 -3.72 2.59
C LEU A 48 7.16 -2.71 1.72
N LEU A 49 7.88 -2.08 0.80
CA LEU A 49 7.30 -1.24 -0.26
C LEU A 49 7.30 -1.99 -1.59
N ILE A 50 6.11 -2.29 -2.10
CA ILE A 50 5.88 -2.89 -3.43
C ILE A 50 5.44 -1.77 -4.38
N ALA A 51 6.40 -1.20 -5.13
CA ALA A 51 6.19 -0.05 -6.00
C ALA A 51 6.04 -0.48 -7.47
N LEU A 52 4.84 -0.86 -7.89
CA LEU A 52 4.57 -1.45 -9.20
C LEU A 52 4.43 -0.43 -10.34
N GLU A 53 4.40 0.87 -10.05
CA GLU A 53 4.28 1.93 -11.07
C GLU A 53 5.61 2.64 -11.34
N ASP A 54 6.50 2.67 -10.37
CA ASP A 54 7.77 3.38 -10.49
C ASP A 54 8.92 2.46 -10.89
N PRO A 55 9.68 2.81 -11.92
CA PRO A 55 10.94 2.13 -12.18
C PRO A 55 11.95 2.43 -11.07
N MET A 56 12.79 1.47 -10.73
CA MET A 56 13.76 1.55 -9.62
C MET A 56 14.59 2.85 -9.60
N PRO A 57 15.12 3.39 -10.72
CA PRO A 57 15.88 4.63 -10.67
C PRO A 57 15.06 5.87 -10.27
N ARG A 58 13.74 5.87 -10.51
CA ARG A 58 12.84 6.96 -10.05
C ARG A 58 12.57 6.81 -8.57
N LEU A 59 12.31 5.60 -8.12
CA LEU A 59 12.05 5.29 -6.72
C LEU A 59 13.27 5.65 -5.86
N GLN A 60 14.47 5.28 -6.29
CA GLN A 60 15.72 5.65 -5.62
C GLN A 60 15.83 7.16 -5.44
N ARG A 61 15.68 7.95 -6.51
CA ARG A 61 15.73 9.43 -6.40
C ARG A 61 14.69 9.99 -5.44
N ARG A 62 13.50 9.39 -5.34
CA ARG A 62 12.46 9.81 -4.38
C ARG A 62 12.86 9.50 -2.95
N ILE A 63 13.40 8.30 -2.70
CA ILE A 63 13.89 7.92 -1.37
C ILE A 63 15.05 8.83 -0.98
N ASP A 64 16.04 9.05 -1.84
CA ASP A 64 17.18 9.93 -1.57
C ASP A 64 16.73 11.37 -1.25
N SER A 65 15.70 11.88 -1.96
CA SER A 65 15.17 13.21 -1.70
C SER A 65 14.46 13.34 -0.34
N LEU A 66 13.86 12.25 0.16
CA LEU A 66 13.21 12.21 1.47
C LEU A 66 14.18 11.89 2.60
N ALA A 67 15.19 11.10 2.33
CA ALA A 67 16.24 10.75 3.29
C ALA A 67 17.22 11.89 3.57
N LEU A 68 17.13 13.01 2.83
CA LEU A 68 17.94 14.24 3.03
C LEU A 68 19.46 13.98 3.10
N GLY A 69 19.94 12.97 2.35
CA GLY A 69 21.35 12.56 2.30
C GLY A 69 21.76 11.55 3.37
N GLU A 70 20.85 11.09 4.18
CA GLU A 70 21.08 9.95 5.07
C GLU A 70 21.04 8.63 4.32
N ALA A 71 21.67 7.60 4.89
CA ALA A 71 21.59 6.25 4.35
C ALA A 71 20.16 5.70 4.45
N TRP A 72 19.77 4.86 3.51
CA TRP A 72 18.48 4.18 3.56
C TRP A 72 18.41 3.30 4.81
N PRO A 73 17.24 3.28 5.51
CA PRO A 73 17.05 2.39 6.64
C PRO A 73 17.22 0.93 6.23
N GLU A 74 17.97 0.14 6.99
CA GLU A 74 18.15 -1.30 6.75
C GLU A 74 16.84 -2.07 6.79
N ARG A 75 15.83 -1.53 7.49
CA ARG A 75 14.48 -2.10 7.63
C ARG A 75 13.54 -1.74 6.49
N LEU A 76 13.99 -0.99 5.47
CA LEU A 76 13.19 -0.67 4.29
C LEU A 76 13.50 -1.63 3.15
N TYR A 77 12.61 -2.58 2.92
CA TYR A 77 12.63 -3.48 1.77
C TYR A 77 11.84 -2.89 0.62
N VAL A 78 12.42 -2.88 -0.58
CA VAL A 78 11.81 -2.24 -1.74
C VAL A 78 11.78 -3.22 -2.91
N MET A 79 10.59 -3.43 -3.46
CA MET A 79 10.35 -4.25 -4.65
C MET A 79 9.61 -3.43 -5.70
N ASN A 80 9.97 -3.58 -6.98
CA ASN A 80 9.28 -2.97 -8.11
C ASN A 80 8.58 -3.99 -9.01
N ASP A 81 8.57 -5.24 -8.59
CA ASP A 81 7.87 -6.34 -9.24
C ASP A 81 7.29 -7.28 -8.18
N CYS A 82 6.12 -7.85 -8.46
CA CYS A 82 5.42 -8.77 -7.58
C CYS A 82 4.36 -9.50 -8.42
N PRO A 83 4.11 -10.80 -8.19
CA PRO A 83 2.98 -11.49 -8.80
C PRO A 83 1.66 -10.78 -8.50
N ARG A 84 0.73 -10.78 -9.46
CA ARG A 84 -0.60 -10.24 -9.20
C ARG A 84 -1.35 -11.10 -8.17
N ALA A 85 -2.33 -10.55 -7.50
CA ALA A 85 -3.11 -11.25 -6.48
C ALA A 85 -3.61 -12.63 -6.94
N HIS A 86 -4.17 -12.72 -8.16
CA HIS A 86 -4.67 -13.97 -8.74
C HIS A 86 -3.58 -14.89 -9.33
N GLU A 87 -2.35 -14.43 -9.42
CA GLU A 87 -1.17 -15.16 -9.91
C GLU A 87 -0.25 -15.62 -8.77
N GLY A 88 -0.76 -15.64 -7.55
CA GLY A 88 0.00 -16.02 -6.36
C GLY A 88 0.54 -14.84 -5.53
N GLY A 89 0.18 -13.58 -5.86
CA GLY A 89 0.67 -12.40 -5.13
C GLY A 89 0.28 -12.38 -3.66
N ILE A 90 -0.90 -12.93 -3.32
CA ILE A 90 -1.32 -13.07 -1.91
C ILE A 90 -0.43 -14.08 -1.18
N ALA A 91 -0.18 -15.26 -1.77
CA ALA A 91 0.67 -16.29 -1.19
C ALA A 91 2.13 -15.84 -1.10
N PHE A 92 2.62 -15.08 -2.09
CA PHE A 92 3.94 -14.46 -2.06
C PHE A 92 4.09 -13.51 -0.85
N LEU A 93 3.10 -12.64 -0.63
CA LEU A 93 3.11 -11.70 0.49
C LEU A 93 3.03 -12.43 1.84
N ASP A 94 2.18 -13.45 1.94
CA ASP A 94 2.05 -14.28 3.14
C ASP A 94 3.38 -14.95 3.50
N GLY A 95 4.05 -15.59 2.53
CA GLY A 95 5.36 -16.22 2.73
C GLY A 95 6.46 -15.21 3.06
N TRP A 96 6.45 -14.03 2.42
CA TRP A 96 7.42 -12.98 2.75
C TRP A 96 7.28 -12.51 4.21
N LEU A 97 6.04 -12.34 4.69
CA LEU A 97 5.76 -11.96 6.08
C LEU A 97 6.13 -13.06 7.09
N GLU A 98 5.99 -14.33 6.73
CA GLU A 98 6.49 -15.45 7.57
C GLU A 98 8.01 -15.38 7.76
N GLU A 99 8.75 -14.98 6.72
CA GLU A 99 10.22 -14.81 6.78
C GLU A 99 10.65 -13.52 7.50
N HIS A 100 9.76 -12.52 7.61
CA HIS A 100 10.02 -11.22 8.19
C HIS A 100 9.02 -10.88 9.31
N PRO A 101 9.06 -11.59 10.46
CA PRO A 101 8.07 -11.44 11.53
C PRO A 101 8.15 -10.07 12.26
N GLY A 102 9.18 -9.28 12.00
CA GLY A 102 9.34 -7.90 12.49
C GLY A 102 8.65 -6.84 11.64
N THR A 103 7.91 -7.23 10.59
CA THR A 103 7.24 -6.30 9.69
C THR A 103 6.08 -5.58 10.39
N ARG A 104 6.07 -4.24 10.27
CA ARG A 104 5.00 -3.38 10.78
C ARG A 104 4.11 -2.81 9.67
N LEU A 105 4.67 -2.64 8.48
CA LEU A 105 3.96 -2.01 7.37
C LEU A 105 4.31 -2.66 6.04
N VAL A 106 3.26 -2.94 5.26
CA VAL A 106 3.38 -3.24 3.82
C VAL A 106 2.69 -2.12 3.05
N VAL A 107 3.32 -1.61 2.01
CA VAL A 107 2.73 -0.62 1.10
C VAL A 107 2.69 -1.18 -0.31
N ILE A 108 1.52 -1.10 -0.97
CA ILE A 108 1.35 -1.53 -2.36
C ILE A 108 0.95 -0.31 -3.22
N ASP A 109 1.84 0.13 -4.09
CA ASP A 109 1.65 1.24 -5.02
C ASP A 109 1.78 0.75 -6.47
N THR A 110 0.68 0.43 -7.16
CA THR A 110 -0.72 0.66 -6.79
C THR A 110 -1.53 -0.62 -6.77
N PHE A 111 -2.66 -0.59 -6.06
CA PHE A 111 -3.62 -1.69 -6.03
C PHE A 111 -4.07 -2.13 -7.43
N GLN A 112 -4.26 -1.19 -8.36
CA GLN A 112 -4.65 -1.49 -9.73
C GLN A 112 -3.64 -2.37 -10.47
N LYS A 113 -2.35 -2.27 -10.15
CA LYS A 113 -1.30 -3.14 -10.72
C LYS A 113 -1.23 -4.50 -10.04
N PHE A 114 -1.53 -4.53 -8.75
CA PHE A 114 -1.52 -5.76 -7.95
C PHE A 114 -2.72 -6.67 -8.20
N ARG A 115 -3.92 -6.12 -8.31
CA ARG A 115 -5.14 -6.89 -8.56
C ARG A 115 -5.19 -7.49 -9.97
N LYS A 116 -6.12 -8.41 -10.22
CA LYS A 116 -6.40 -8.96 -11.56
C LYS A 116 -6.78 -7.85 -12.54
N PRO A 117 -6.27 -7.87 -13.78
CA PRO A 117 -6.73 -6.96 -14.82
C PRO A 117 -8.24 -7.12 -15.08
N GLN A 118 -8.95 -6.02 -15.27
CA GLN A 118 -10.35 -6.08 -15.63
C GLN A 118 -10.51 -6.54 -17.10
N GLY A 119 -11.19 -7.66 -17.31
CA GLY A 119 -11.64 -8.08 -18.63
C GLY A 119 -12.92 -7.34 -19.05
N ARG A 120 -13.29 -7.39 -20.35
CA ARG A 120 -14.51 -6.74 -20.86
C ARG A 120 -15.80 -7.18 -20.16
N ASN A 121 -15.85 -8.41 -19.64
CA ASN A 121 -17.02 -9.01 -18.98
C ASN A 121 -16.78 -9.31 -17.49
N SER A 122 -15.71 -8.80 -16.88
CA SER A 122 -15.46 -9.03 -15.46
C SER A 122 -16.20 -8.00 -14.61
N ASN A 123 -16.84 -8.46 -13.53
CA ASN A 123 -17.39 -7.58 -12.50
C ASN A 123 -16.23 -6.94 -11.74
N ALA A 124 -16.06 -5.62 -11.92
CA ALA A 124 -14.98 -4.87 -11.27
C ALA A 124 -15.04 -4.99 -9.75
N TYR A 125 -16.27 -5.01 -9.19
CA TYR A 125 -16.50 -5.18 -7.77
C TYR A 125 -15.93 -6.49 -7.23
N GLU A 126 -16.23 -7.63 -7.89
CA GLU A 126 -15.77 -8.95 -7.46
C GLU A 126 -14.25 -9.07 -7.50
N VAL A 127 -13.64 -8.56 -8.57
CA VAL A 127 -12.17 -8.59 -8.74
C VAL A 127 -11.46 -7.79 -7.64
N ASP A 128 -12.00 -6.64 -7.30
CA ASP A 128 -11.42 -5.78 -6.28
C ASP A 128 -11.68 -6.32 -4.88
N TYR A 129 -12.88 -6.85 -4.62
CA TYR A 129 -13.25 -7.45 -3.34
C TYR A 129 -12.41 -8.70 -3.04
N GLU A 130 -12.19 -9.58 -4.03
CA GLU A 130 -11.36 -10.79 -3.89
C GLU A 130 -9.90 -10.43 -3.54
N ALA A 131 -9.30 -9.49 -4.26
CA ALA A 131 -7.93 -9.08 -4.02
C ALA A 131 -7.76 -8.36 -2.68
N ALA A 132 -8.69 -7.47 -2.32
CA ALA A 132 -8.69 -6.76 -1.05
C ALA A 132 -8.95 -7.71 0.14
N GLY A 133 -9.89 -8.65 -0.01
CA GLY A 133 -10.16 -9.69 0.99
C GLY A 133 -8.95 -10.59 1.26
N GLY A 134 -8.20 -10.95 0.21
CA GLY A 134 -6.95 -11.69 0.35
C GLY A 134 -5.90 -10.90 1.13
N LEU A 135 -5.71 -9.61 0.81
CA LEU A 135 -4.78 -8.73 1.54
C LEU A 135 -5.20 -8.57 3.00
N LYS A 136 -6.51 -8.37 3.27
CA LYS A 136 -7.01 -8.29 4.64
C LYS A 136 -6.73 -9.56 5.44
N THR A 137 -6.98 -10.73 4.86
CA THR A 137 -6.70 -12.02 5.52
C THR A 137 -5.22 -12.14 5.91
N VAL A 138 -4.30 -11.73 5.04
CA VAL A 138 -2.87 -11.71 5.32
C VAL A 138 -2.53 -10.69 6.41
N ALA A 139 -3.09 -9.49 6.34
CA ALA A 139 -2.88 -8.44 7.34
C ALA A 139 -3.30 -8.90 8.74
N ASP A 140 -4.50 -9.49 8.85
CA ASP A 140 -5.05 -9.99 10.11
C ASP A 140 -4.22 -11.17 10.66
N ARG A 141 -3.76 -12.09 9.79
CA ARG A 141 -2.95 -13.25 10.18
C ARG A 141 -1.61 -12.84 10.80
N HIS A 142 -0.96 -11.82 10.24
CA HIS A 142 0.37 -11.38 10.65
C HIS A 142 0.34 -10.17 11.61
N ASN A 143 -0.84 -9.62 11.94
CA ASN A 143 -1.03 -8.40 12.73
C ASN A 143 -0.18 -7.23 12.17
N VAL A 144 -0.22 -7.03 10.85
CA VAL A 144 0.53 -6.01 10.12
C VAL A 144 -0.40 -4.99 9.46
N GLY A 145 0.02 -3.72 9.37
CA GLY A 145 -0.67 -2.73 8.56
C GLY A 145 -0.35 -2.93 7.07
N ILE A 146 -1.37 -3.11 6.23
CA ILE A 146 -1.22 -3.11 4.77
C ILE A 146 -1.89 -1.87 4.22
N LEU A 147 -1.11 -0.96 3.63
CA LEU A 147 -1.59 0.24 2.95
C LEU A 147 -1.58 0.03 1.45
N VAL A 148 -2.75 0.13 0.81
CA VAL A 148 -2.84 0.11 -0.65
C VAL A 148 -3.16 1.48 -1.20
N LEU A 149 -2.43 1.90 -2.25
CA LEU A 149 -2.69 3.13 -2.96
C LEU A 149 -3.64 2.88 -4.13
N HIS A 150 -4.72 3.66 -4.19
CA HIS A 150 -5.73 3.54 -5.23
C HIS A 150 -5.95 4.87 -5.96
N HIS A 151 -6.07 4.81 -7.30
CA HIS A 151 -6.41 5.97 -8.11
C HIS A 151 -7.92 6.10 -8.27
N THR A 152 -8.48 7.22 -7.83
CA THR A 152 -9.88 7.55 -8.12
C THR A 152 -10.04 7.95 -9.58
N LYS A 153 -11.19 7.62 -10.19
CA LYS A 153 -11.53 8.10 -11.54
C LYS A 153 -11.71 9.62 -11.52
N LYS A 154 -11.29 10.29 -12.61
CA LYS A 154 -11.64 11.69 -12.82
C LYS A 154 -13.16 11.80 -13.02
N GLY A 155 -13.87 12.33 -12.03
CA GLY A 155 -15.26 12.71 -12.08
C GLY A 155 -15.50 13.64 -10.90
N GLU A 156 -16.28 14.69 -11.09
CA GLU A 156 -16.73 15.56 -10.01
C GLU A 156 -17.75 14.79 -9.17
N THR A 157 -17.28 14.02 -8.20
CA THR A 157 -18.14 13.49 -7.16
C THR A 157 -18.02 14.42 -5.94
N ILE A 158 -19.16 14.88 -5.46
CA ILE A 158 -19.30 15.76 -4.30
C ILE A 158 -18.87 15.02 -3.01
N ASP A 159 -18.94 13.69 -3.01
CA ASP A 159 -18.49 12.83 -1.92
C ASP A 159 -17.15 12.15 -2.26
N PRO A 160 -16.09 12.37 -1.46
CA PRO A 160 -14.81 11.68 -1.61
C PRO A 160 -14.94 10.15 -1.59
N LEU A 161 -15.90 9.59 -0.84
CA LEU A 161 -16.19 8.16 -0.77
C LEU A 161 -16.83 7.62 -2.06
N GLU A 162 -17.64 8.42 -2.75
CA GLU A 162 -18.15 8.06 -4.07
C GLU A 162 -17.06 8.06 -5.15
N GLY A 163 -16.03 8.89 -5.01
CA GLY A 163 -14.84 8.89 -5.88
C GLY A 163 -14.00 7.61 -5.73
N VAL A 164 -14.01 6.98 -4.56
CA VAL A 164 -13.49 5.64 -4.32
C VAL A 164 -14.40 4.59 -4.96
N SER A 165 -15.67 4.90 -5.15
CA SER A 165 -16.74 4.04 -5.65
C SER A 165 -16.68 3.69 -7.14
N GLY A 166 -15.55 3.94 -7.81
CA GLY A 166 -15.26 3.17 -9.03
C GLY A 166 -15.28 1.66 -8.77
N THR A 167 -15.09 1.26 -7.50
CA THR A 167 -15.20 -0.10 -7.03
C THR A 167 -15.51 -0.11 -5.53
N MET A 168 -16.80 -0.16 -5.17
CA MET A 168 -17.24 -0.35 -3.78
C MET A 168 -16.66 -1.63 -3.14
N GLY A 169 -16.11 -2.55 -3.96
CA GLY A 169 -15.52 -3.80 -3.52
C GLY A 169 -14.28 -3.62 -2.63
N ILE A 170 -13.44 -2.64 -2.93
CA ILE A 170 -12.23 -2.42 -2.13
C ILE A 170 -12.57 -1.80 -0.77
N SER A 171 -13.51 -0.83 -0.73
CA SER A 171 -13.93 -0.18 0.51
C SER A 171 -14.67 -1.13 1.45
N GLY A 172 -15.40 -2.12 0.91
CA GLY A 172 -16.12 -3.12 1.70
C GLY A 172 -15.23 -4.13 2.41
N ALA A 173 -13.97 -4.27 1.98
CA ALA A 173 -13.00 -5.20 2.57
C ALA A 173 -11.97 -4.49 3.48
N ALA A 174 -11.88 -3.16 3.43
CA ALA A 174 -10.89 -2.40 4.18
C ALA A 174 -11.38 -2.03 5.59
N ASP A 175 -10.43 -1.92 6.53
CA ASP A 175 -10.67 -1.43 7.88
C ASP A 175 -10.68 0.10 7.93
N THR A 176 -9.93 0.74 7.03
CA THR A 176 -9.79 2.21 6.96
C THR A 176 -9.69 2.68 5.50
N THR A 177 -10.34 3.80 5.22
CA THR A 177 -10.32 4.43 3.89
C THR A 177 -10.06 5.94 4.03
#